data_08c92e2fc666efe4a665e6107abf6bf9
#
_entry.id   08c92e2fc666efe4a665e6107abf6bf9
#
_cell.length_a   1.000
_cell.length_b   1.000
_cell.length_c   1.000
_cell.angle_alpha   90.00
_cell.angle_beta   90.00
_cell.angle_gamma   90.00
#
_symmetry.space_group_name_H-M   'P 1'
#
loop_
_entity.id
_entity.type
_entity.pdbx_description
1 polymer ?
#
loop_
_entity_poly.entity_id
_entity_poly.type
_entity_poly.pdbx_seq_one_letter_code
_entity_poly.pdbx_strand_id
1 'polypeptide(L)'
;MARRLIESGARCVTVAYGFWDTHGQNFRHLRRHLPLFDQGISALVEDIHARGLDRDVTVVVWGEFGRTPKINKDAGRDHWAPVNSALLSGGGMKVGQVIGGTDRLGAYAASHPVHYHDVLATVYHNLGIDPNGFVEDKTGRPVMILPGTAAPIEPLV
;
A
#
# COMPACT_ATOMS: atom_id res chain seq x y z
N MET A 1 17.38 3.72 6.59
CA MET A 1 17.79 4.68 5.53
C MET A 1 16.62 5.53 5.08
N ALA A 2 15.47 5.00 4.67
CA ALA A 2 14.32 5.77 4.16
C ALA A 2 13.92 6.95 5.05
N ARG A 3 13.69 6.72 6.35
CA ARG A 3 13.38 7.79 7.30
C ARG A 3 14.40 8.94 7.29
N ARG A 4 15.72 8.62 7.27
CA ARG A 4 16.75 9.66 7.23
C ARG A 4 16.71 10.53 5.98
N LEU A 5 16.31 9.95 4.82
CA LEU A 5 16.12 10.70 3.59
C LEU A 5 14.94 11.66 3.71
N ILE A 6 13.84 11.21 4.31
CA ILE A 6 12.68 12.07 4.59
C ILE A 6 13.09 13.24 5.53
N GLU A 7 13.77 12.95 6.64
CA GLU A 7 14.27 14.00 7.55
C GLU A 7 15.24 14.99 6.88
N SER A 8 15.93 14.54 5.81
CA SER A 8 16.82 15.40 5.01
C SER A 8 16.08 16.16 3.90
N GLY A 9 14.74 16.09 3.84
CA GLY A 9 13.92 16.84 2.92
C GLY A 9 13.45 16.08 1.66
N ALA A 10 13.73 14.78 1.53
CA ALA A 10 13.15 13.98 0.47
C ALA A 10 11.64 13.85 0.69
N ARG A 11 10.85 14.18 -0.34
CA ARG A 11 9.38 14.19 -0.24
C ARG A 11 8.76 12.79 -0.41
N CYS A 12 9.44 11.91 -1.12
CA CYS A 12 9.02 10.54 -1.36
C CYS A 12 10.25 9.62 -1.41
N VAL A 13 10.15 8.46 -0.77
CA VAL A 13 11.20 7.42 -0.81
C VAL A 13 10.51 6.09 -1.10
N THR A 14 10.90 5.45 -2.18
CA THR A 14 10.44 4.11 -2.53
C THR A 14 11.49 3.07 -2.18
N VAL A 15 11.09 2.00 -1.53
CA VAL A 15 11.93 0.85 -1.19
C VAL A 15 11.35 -0.39 -1.85
N ALA A 16 12.11 -0.98 -2.77
CA ALA A 16 11.76 -2.29 -3.32
C ALA A 16 12.35 -3.38 -2.43
N TYR A 17 11.53 -4.34 -2.03
CA TYR A 17 11.94 -5.44 -1.17
C TYR A 17 11.37 -6.77 -1.63
N GLY A 18 12.24 -7.78 -1.71
CA GLY A 18 11.91 -9.18 -1.97
C GLY A 18 11.60 -9.51 -3.42
N PHE A 19 11.41 -10.81 -3.64
CA PHE A 19 10.93 -11.38 -4.89
C PHE A 19 9.66 -12.17 -4.55
N TRP A 20 8.51 -11.50 -4.60
CA TRP A 20 7.24 -12.07 -4.16
C TRP A 20 6.52 -12.87 -5.25
N ASP A 21 7.14 -13.02 -6.43
CA ASP A 21 6.59 -13.75 -7.58
C ASP A 21 6.75 -15.27 -7.42
N THR A 22 6.09 -15.81 -6.41
CA THR A 22 6.28 -17.17 -5.93
C THR A 22 5.32 -18.17 -6.59
N HIS A 23 5.49 -18.41 -7.89
CA HIS A 23 4.74 -19.43 -8.65
C HIS A 23 5.06 -20.86 -8.21
N GLY A 24 6.09 -21.06 -7.44
CA GLY A 24 6.46 -22.34 -6.82
C GLY A 24 6.98 -22.14 -5.40
N GLN A 25 6.83 -23.18 -4.55
CA GLN A 25 7.38 -23.19 -3.18
C GLN A 25 7.05 -21.92 -2.35
N ASN A 26 5.86 -21.34 -2.54
CA ASN A 26 5.45 -20.07 -1.94
C ASN A 26 5.70 -20.02 -0.42
N PHE A 27 5.27 -21.05 0.30
CA PHE A 27 5.39 -21.04 1.77
C PHE A 27 6.83 -21.13 2.27
N ARG A 28 7.71 -21.86 1.55
CA ARG A 28 9.13 -21.91 1.87
C ARG A 28 9.77 -20.53 1.69
N HIS A 29 9.41 -19.83 0.62
CA HIS A 29 9.89 -18.50 0.32
C HIS A 29 9.41 -17.50 1.38
N LEU A 30 8.12 -17.50 1.69
CA LEU A 30 7.51 -16.62 2.69
C LEU A 30 8.11 -16.81 4.08
N ARG A 31 8.30 -18.06 4.53
CA ARG A 31 8.93 -18.35 5.84
C ARG A 31 10.34 -17.78 5.97
N ARG A 32 11.05 -17.61 4.87
CA ARG A 32 12.39 -17.02 4.87
C ARG A 32 12.34 -15.50 4.89
N HIS A 33 11.44 -14.89 4.15
CA HIS A 33 11.44 -13.44 3.89
C HIS A 33 10.51 -12.63 4.80
N LEU A 34 9.36 -13.18 5.18
CA LEU A 34 8.39 -12.45 6.02
C LEU A 34 8.96 -12.04 7.39
N PRO A 35 9.74 -12.85 8.11
CA PRO A 35 10.28 -12.41 9.41
C PRO A 35 11.19 -11.19 9.29
N LEU A 36 11.99 -11.09 8.23
CA LEU A 36 12.85 -9.93 7.97
C LEU A 36 12.05 -8.71 7.55
N PHE A 37 11.03 -8.93 6.74
CA PHE A 37 10.10 -7.87 6.31
C PHE A 37 9.33 -7.31 7.50
N ASP A 38 8.74 -8.17 8.32
CA ASP A 38 8.01 -7.82 9.53
C ASP A 38 8.88 -6.99 10.49
N GLN A 39 10.09 -7.46 10.79
CA GLN A 39 11.05 -6.73 11.62
C GLN A 39 11.39 -5.35 11.04
N GLY A 40 11.55 -5.25 9.72
CA GLY A 40 11.89 -3.99 9.06
C GLY A 40 10.75 -2.98 9.08
N ILE A 41 9.52 -3.43 8.83
CA ILE A 41 8.33 -2.55 8.80
C ILE A 41 7.90 -2.16 10.20
N SER A 42 7.86 -3.08 11.16
CA SER A 42 7.51 -2.76 12.55
C SER A 42 8.50 -1.74 13.13
N ALA A 43 9.80 -1.97 12.98
CA ALA A 43 10.82 -1.03 13.43
C ALA A 43 10.72 0.35 12.75
N LEU A 44 10.35 0.41 11.46
CA LEU A 44 10.15 1.67 10.76
C LEU A 44 8.95 2.44 11.34
N VAL A 45 7.82 1.77 11.52
CA VAL A 45 6.60 2.39 12.06
C VAL A 45 6.82 2.87 13.50
N GLU A 46 7.45 2.05 14.34
CA GLU A 46 7.80 2.40 15.72
C GLU A 46 8.76 3.59 15.79
N ASP A 47 9.81 3.62 14.96
CA ASP A 47 10.78 4.72 14.90
C ASP A 47 10.15 6.04 14.43
N ILE A 48 9.24 5.99 13.45
CA ILE A 48 8.46 7.14 13.00
C ILE A 48 7.59 7.68 14.14
N HIS A 49 6.86 6.81 14.82
CA HIS A 49 6.00 7.19 15.95
C HIS A 49 6.82 7.74 17.13
N ALA A 50 7.89 7.06 17.54
CA ALA A 50 8.75 7.49 18.64
C ALA A 50 9.39 8.87 18.42
N ARG A 51 9.51 9.30 17.16
CA ARG A 51 10.04 10.61 16.76
C ARG A 51 8.97 11.68 16.57
N GLY A 52 7.69 11.34 16.72
CA GLY A 52 6.59 12.26 16.49
C GLY A 52 6.41 12.62 15.00
N LEU A 53 6.88 11.77 14.09
CA LEU A 53 6.77 11.95 12.64
C LEU A 53 5.51 11.30 12.05
N ASP A 54 4.73 10.62 12.85
CA ASP A 54 3.54 9.86 12.45
C ASP A 54 2.41 10.72 11.89
N ARG A 55 2.42 12.02 12.13
CA ARG A 55 1.48 12.97 11.51
C ARG A 55 1.94 13.45 10.14
N ASP A 56 3.24 13.52 9.92
CA ASP A 56 3.84 14.14 8.73
C ASP A 56 4.33 13.12 7.71
N VAL A 57 4.49 11.84 8.10
CA VAL A 57 5.03 10.79 7.25
C VAL A 57 4.01 9.67 7.07
N THR A 58 3.58 9.47 5.84
CA THR A 58 2.74 8.33 5.44
C THR A 58 3.62 7.18 4.97
N VAL A 59 3.41 6.01 5.53
CA VAL A 59 4.00 4.74 5.09
C VAL A 59 2.95 3.92 4.36
N VAL A 60 3.25 3.50 3.14
CA VAL A 60 2.41 2.59 2.35
C VAL A 60 3.21 1.36 1.99
N VAL A 61 2.65 0.19 2.27
CA VAL A 61 3.22 -1.11 1.89
C VAL A 61 2.19 -1.85 1.08
N TRP A 62 2.49 -2.09 -0.18
CA TRP A 62 1.60 -2.80 -1.09
C TRP A 62 2.37 -3.49 -2.23
N GLY A 63 1.67 -4.30 -3.00
CA GLY A 63 2.13 -4.83 -4.29
C GLY A 63 1.15 -4.46 -5.40
N GLU A 64 1.48 -4.80 -6.64
CA GLU A 64 0.69 -4.48 -7.83
C GLU A 64 -0.63 -5.26 -7.92
N PHE A 65 -0.66 -6.49 -7.41
CA PHE A 65 -1.84 -7.36 -7.33
C PHE A 65 -1.65 -8.46 -6.29
N GLY A 66 -2.73 -9.17 -5.97
CA GLY A 66 -2.71 -10.30 -5.04
C GLY A 66 -2.26 -11.61 -5.66
N ARG A 67 -2.40 -12.67 -4.88
CA ARG A 67 -2.06 -14.05 -5.28
C ARG A 67 -3.28 -14.95 -5.20
N THR A 68 -3.35 -15.96 -6.08
CA THR A 68 -4.48 -16.89 -6.12
C THR A 68 -4.75 -17.52 -4.76
N PRO A 69 -6.03 -17.60 -4.32
CA PRO A 69 -6.39 -18.35 -3.12
C PRO A 69 -6.02 -19.83 -3.23
N LYS A 70 -6.16 -20.38 -4.43
CA LYS A 70 -5.78 -21.77 -4.74
C LYS A 70 -4.29 -21.91 -4.94
N ILE A 71 -3.69 -22.89 -4.25
CA ILE A 71 -2.30 -23.27 -4.42
C ILE A 71 -2.19 -24.12 -5.70
N ASN A 72 -1.20 -23.85 -6.54
CA ASN A 72 -0.94 -24.57 -7.76
C ASN A 72 -0.16 -25.88 -7.52
N LYS A 73 0.06 -26.67 -8.57
CA LYS A 73 0.75 -27.98 -8.51
C LYS A 73 2.21 -27.89 -8.00
N ASP A 74 2.84 -26.73 -8.10
CA ASP A 74 4.23 -26.50 -7.72
C ASP A 74 4.33 -25.89 -6.30
N ALA A 75 3.26 -26.02 -5.50
CA ALA A 75 3.13 -25.40 -4.17
C ALA A 75 3.32 -23.88 -4.18
N GLY A 76 2.97 -23.24 -5.29
CA GLY A 76 3.02 -21.81 -5.53
C GLY A 76 1.64 -21.17 -5.54
N ARG A 77 1.63 -19.85 -5.76
CA ARG A 77 0.44 -19.06 -6.02
C ARG A 77 0.67 -18.19 -7.24
N ASP A 78 -0.30 -18.15 -8.12
CA ASP A 78 -0.25 -17.36 -9.35
C ASP A 78 -0.82 -15.96 -9.14
N HIS A 79 -0.75 -15.10 -10.16
CA HIS A 79 -1.27 -13.74 -10.10
C HIS A 79 -2.79 -13.73 -9.94
N TRP A 80 -3.29 -12.82 -9.10
CA TRP A 80 -4.72 -12.66 -8.83
C TRP A 80 -5.08 -11.19 -8.63
N ALA A 81 -5.46 -10.53 -9.72
CA ALA A 81 -5.77 -9.11 -9.71
C ALA A 81 -7.04 -8.71 -8.93
N PRO A 82 -8.08 -9.57 -8.76
CA PRO A 82 -9.33 -9.16 -8.10
C PRO A 82 -9.20 -8.75 -6.63
N VAL A 83 -8.15 -9.20 -5.92
CA VAL A 83 -7.95 -8.87 -4.50
C VAL A 83 -6.46 -8.70 -4.20
N ASN A 84 -6.17 -7.63 -3.49
CA ASN A 84 -4.85 -7.38 -2.89
C ASN A 84 -5.05 -6.82 -1.47
N SER A 85 -3.96 -6.63 -0.76
CA SER A 85 -3.95 -5.98 0.54
C SER A 85 -2.89 -4.88 0.55
N ALA A 86 -3.15 -3.80 1.28
CA ALA A 86 -2.19 -2.75 1.54
C ALA A 86 -2.12 -2.48 3.04
N LEU A 87 -0.94 -2.09 3.53
CA LEU A 87 -0.77 -1.56 4.87
C LEU A 87 -0.50 -0.07 4.75
N LEU A 88 -1.23 0.71 5.54
CA LEU A 88 -1.04 2.15 5.64
C LEU A 88 -0.77 2.53 7.10
N SER A 89 0.16 3.45 7.32
CA SER A 89 0.48 3.94 8.66
C SER A 89 0.96 5.39 8.61
N GLY A 90 0.76 6.15 9.68
CA GLY A 90 1.14 7.54 9.78
C GLY A 90 0.27 8.50 8.95
N GLY A 91 0.82 9.66 8.58
CA GLY A 91 0.11 10.70 7.82
C GLY A 91 -1.10 11.31 8.54
N GLY A 92 -1.17 11.20 9.86
CA GLY A 92 -2.33 11.64 10.65
C GLY A 92 -3.56 10.73 10.54
N MET A 93 -3.44 9.60 9.84
CA MET A 93 -4.56 8.66 9.65
C MET A 93 -4.99 7.96 10.94
N LYS A 94 -6.26 7.57 11.01
CA LYS A 94 -6.83 6.72 12.05
C LYS A 94 -6.37 5.26 11.83
N VAL A 95 -5.24 4.89 12.42
CA VAL A 95 -4.63 3.56 12.28
C VAL A 95 -5.18 2.54 13.28
N GLY A 96 -4.68 1.30 13.24
CA GLY A 96 -5.07 0.23 14.15
C GLY A 96 -6.38 -0.47 13.79
N GLN A 97 -6.81 -0.38 12.56
CA GLN A 97 -8.05 -0.98 12.06
C GLN A 97 -7.81 -1.82 10.80
N VAL A 98 -8.75 -2.70 10.52
CA VAL A 98 -8.81 -3.46 9.27
C VAL A 98 -10.02 -2.99 8.48
N ILE A 99 -9.79 -2.54 7.25
CA ILE A 99 -10.84 -2.03 6.36
C ILE A 99 -11.01 -3.00 5.20
N GLY A 100 -12.25 -3.36 4.94
CA GLY A 100 -12.61 -4.32 3.93
C GLY A 100 -12.42 -5.77 4.33
N GLY A 101 -12.96 -6.65 3.53
CA GLY A 101 -12.87 -8.09 3.72
C GLY A 101 -13.18 -8.84 2.43
N THR A 102 -12.72 -10.08 2.37
CA THR A 102 -12.95 -10.96 1.23
C THR A 102 -14.11 -11.92 1.46
N ASP A 103 -14.51 -12.60 0.42
CA ASP A 103 -15.36 -13.76 0.50
C ASP A 103 -14.66 -14.90 1.29
N ARG A 104 -15.40 -15.97 1.55
CA ARG A 104 -14.90 -17.14 2.32
C ARG A 104 -13.70 -17.83 1.66
N LEU A 105 -13.50 -17.65 0.37
CA LEU A 105 -12.38 -18.24 -0.37
C LEU A 105 -11.19 -17.32 -0.49
N GLY A 106 -11.29 -16.05 -0.05
CA GLY A 106 -10.25 -15.05 -0.27
C GLY A 106 -10.08 -14.65 -1.74
N ALA A 107 -11.12 -14.85 -2.55
CA ALA A 107 -11.03 -14.66 -3.99
C ALA A 107 -11.47 -13.27 -4.46
N TYR A 108 -12.47 -12.69 -3.83
CA TYR A 108 -13.04 -11.40 -4.21
C TYR A 108 -13.34 -10.54 -3.00
N ALA A 109 -13.31 -9.22 -3.17
CA ALA A 109 -13.75 -8.30 -2.13
C ALA A 109 -15.26 -8.50 -1.88
N ALA A 110 -15.67 -8.63 -0.61
CA ALA A 110 -17.05 -8.87 -0.20
C ALA A 110 -17.60 -7.74 0.68
N SER A 111 -16.76 -7.01 1.39
CA SER A 111 -17.18 -5.90 2.23
C SER A 111 -16.21 -4.74 2.07
N HIS A 112 -16.73 -3.50 2.08
CA HIS A 112 -15.97 -2.26 1.98
C HIS A 112 -14.82 -2.35 0.93
N PRO A 113 -15.15 -2.61 -0.34
CA PRO A 113 -14.14 -2.71 -1.38
C PRO A 113 -13.40 -1.37 -1.51
N VAL A 114 -12.08 -1.43 -1.54
CA VAL A 114 -11.20 -0.27 -1.75
C VAL A 114 -10.48 -0.46 -3.07
N HIS A 115 -10.56 0.53 -3.95
CA HIS A 115 -9.81 0.51 -5.20
C HIS A 115 -8.39 1.07 -4.97
N TYR A 116 -7.43 0.67 -5.80
CA TYR A 116 -6.06 1.20 -5.66
C TYR A 116 -5.99 2.73 -5.86
N HIS A 117 -6.90 3.30 -6.64
CA HIS A 117 -7.03 4.75 -6.77
C HIS A 117 -7.43 5.43 -5.44
N ASP A 118 -8.21 4.76 -4.58
CA ASP A 118 -8.59 5.30 -3.27
C ASP A 118 -7.40 5.30 -2.30
N VAL A 119 -6.52 4.31 -2.42
CA VAL A 119 -5.23 4.31 -1.70
C VAL A 119 -4.39 5.50 -2.14
N LEU A 120 -4.27 5.75 -3.46
CA LEU A 120 -3.55 6.91 -3.98
C LEU A 120 -4.21 8.23 -3.57
N ALA A 121 -5.56 8.30 -3.61
CA ALA A 121 -6.30 9.48 -3.16
C ALA A 121 -6.05 9.78 -1.67
N THR A 122 -5.96 8.72 -0.83
CA THR A 122 -5.59 8.86 0.58
C THR A 122 -4.17 9.40 0.76
N VAL A 123 -3.21 8.90 -0.02
CA VAL A 123 -1.83 9.42 0.00
C VAL A 123 -1.77 10.89 -0.43
N TYR A 124 -2.48 11.26 -1.49
CA TYR A 124 -2.54 12.66 -1.95
C TYR A 124 -3.21 13.56 -0.92
N HIS A 125 -4.31 13.10 -0.32
CA HIS A 125 -4.96 13.82 0.78
C HIS A 125 -3.97 14.13 1.93
N ASN A 126 -3.21 13.12 2.38
CA ASN A 126 -2.21 13.29 3.44
C ASN A 126 -1.07 14.25 3.04
N LEU A 127 -0.77 14.35 1.75
CA LEU A 127 0.21 15.29 1.20
C LEU A 127 -0.35 16.69 0.94
N GLY A 128 -1.64 16.92 1.19
CA GLY A 128 -2.33 18.19 0.89
C GLY A 128 -2.52 18.43 -0.60
N ILE A 129 -2.53 17.38 -1.42
CA ILE A 129 -2.78 17.43 -2.86
C ILE A 129 -4.24 17.06 -3.11
N ASP A 130 -4.96 17.90 -3.83
CA ASP A 130 -6.34 17.56 -4.25
C ASP A 130 -6.30 16.40 -5.25
N PRO A 131 -6.83 15.22 -4.92
CA PRO A 131 -6.84 14.07 -5.82
C PRO A 131 -7.69 14.30 -7.08
N ASN A 132 -8.62 15.25 -7.06
CA ASN A 132 -9.45 15.64 -8.21
C ASN A 132 -8.81 16.76 -9.04
N GLY A 133 -7.60 17.19 -8.69
CA GLY A 133 -6.86 18.22 -9.40
C GLY A 133 -6.44 17.79 -10.80
N PHE A 134 -5.95 18.75 -11.55
CA PHE A 134 -5.43 18.55 -12.90
C PHE A 134 -3.95 18.90 -12.96
N VAL A 135 -3.22 18.19 -13.81
CA VAL A 135 -1.86 18.53 -14.23
C VAL A 135 -1.84 18.71 -15.74
N GLU A 136 -0.99 19.57 -16.24
CA GLU A 136 -0.80 19.71 -17.68
C GLU A 136 0.11 18.60 -18.22
N ASP A 137 -0.29 17.98 -19.32
CA ASP A 137 0.58 17.09 -20.06
C ASP A 137 1.61 17.89 -20.86
N LYS A 138 2.51 17.20 -21.56
CA LYS A 138 3.57 17.84 -22.38
C LYS A 138 3.04 18.72 -23.50
N THR A 139 1.76 18.65 -23.83
CA THR A 139 1.09 19.45 -24.86
C THR A 139 0.24 20.58 -24.28
N GLY A 140 0.27 20.77 -22.95
CA GLY A 140 -0.52 21.79 -22.24
C GLY A 140 -1.97 21.40 -22.02
N ARG A 141 -2.34 20.12 -22.20
CA ARG A 141 -3.73 19.68 -21.93
C ARG A 141 -3.89 19.32 -20.46
N PRO A 142 -4.98 19.76 -19.83
CA PRO A 142 -5.27 19.33 -18.47
C PRO A 142 -5.61 17.82 -18.45
N VAL A 143 -4.94 17.10 -17.57
CA VAL A 143 -5.16 15.67 -17.30
C VAL A 143 -5.44 15.51 -15.82
N MET A 144 -6.48 14.79 -15.47
CA MET A 144 -6.80 14.49 -14.06
C MET A 144 -5.66 13.73 -13.40
N ILE A 145 -5.32 14.07 -12.17
CA ILE A 145 -4.31 13.36 -11.35
C ILE A 145 -4.77 11.93 -11.09
N LEU A 146 -6.04 11.75 -10.73
CA LEU A 146 -6.70 10.45 -10.54
C LEU A 146 -8.05 10.44 -11.24
N PRO A 147 -8.63 9.26 -11.54
CA PRO A 147 -10.01 9.18 -12.03
C PRO A 147 -10.97 9.85 -11.05
N GLY A 148 -11.97 10.58 -11.57
CA GLY A 148 -12.92 11.35 -10.77
C GLY A 148 -13.82 10.55 -9.83
N THR A 149 -13.70 9.23 -9.81
CA THR A 149 -14.35 8.33 -8.84
C THR A 149 -13.45 8.00 -7.65
N ALA A 150 -12.17 8.38 -7.69
CA ALA A 150 -11.23 8.12 -6.60
C ALA A 150 -11.50 9.06 -5.41
N ALA A 151 -11.57 8.51 -4.21
CA ALA A 151 -11.75 9.26 -2.98
C ALA A 151 -10.84 8.71 -1.87
N PRO A 152 -10.39 9.54 -0.92
CA PRO A 152 -9.70 9.05 0.26
C PRO A 152 -10.53 7.99 0.99
N ILE A 153 -9.87 7.01 1.57
CA ILE A 153 -10.52 5.93 2.33
C ILE A 153 -11.11 6.53 3.61
N GLU A 154 -12.42 6.80 3.61
CA GLU A 154 -13.15 7.53 4.65
C GLU A 154 -12.80 7.10 6.09
N PRO A 155 -12.74 5.80 6.45
CA PRO A 155 -12.37 5.40 7.80
C PRO A 155 -10.96 5.80 8.25
N LEU A 156 -10.08 6.16 7.33
CA LEU A 156 -8.69 6.55 7.63
C LEU A 156 -8.51 8.06 7.85
N VAL A 157 -9.30 8.87 7.20
CA VAL A 157 -9.18 10.34 7.19
C VAL A 157 -10.10 11.04 8.17
#